data_92b9e8d37b5ab6d2c4c63760d324de0c
#
_entry.id   92b9e8d37b5ab6d2c4c63760d324de0c
#
_cell.length_a   1.000
_cell.length_b   1.000
_cell.length_c   1.000
_cell.angle_alpha   90.00
_cell.angle_beta   90.00
_cell.angle_gamma   90.00
#
_symmetry.space_group_name_H-M   'P 1'
#
loop_
_entity.id
_entity.type
_entity.pdbx_description
1 polymer ?
#
loop_
_entity_poly.entity_id
_entity_poly.type
_entity_poly.pdbx_seq_one_letter_code
_entity_poly.pdbx_strand_id
1 'polypeptide(L)'
;MTIRKTATIFALLLLGTAPLLAQSTAPAQTSAPEIAFDATEFGQLPADLYLGEASSVAVNSKGHVFIYSRGNSTGPAYGATASQLLEFDANGKYIREIGHNIYAWSYAHAVRVDAQDNIWVADKGSDMVVRFNPAGRVTLVLGRKTEASDENSHPWEHPNPPLPPIDGMFRQVTDMTWDPQGNIYVSDGYINSRVAKFDKDGNWVTSFGDRGSNPGQFRTVHAIAADKDGNIYVADRANRRIQVLDTEGHVKRIITIDIPANNKHLIMYDKVLRGPNLSLFLPGAPWSVCITPPKAGTPQYLFAADAFRIFKMTLDGHVVGWLGGEGKALKEFGWIHGLACPDENTLFAAELVNWRVQKITLH
;
A
#
# COMPACT_ATOMS: atom_id res chain seq x y z
N MET A 1 -37.96 -70.20 2.53
CA MET A 1 -37.46 -69.56 1.28
C MET A 1 -37.93 -68.10 1.34
N THR A 2 -37.06 -67.29 1.87
CA THR A 2 -37.42 -65.87 2.22
C THR A 2 -36.63 -64.93 1.33
N ILE A 3 -37.31 -64.29 0.40
CA ILE A 3 -36.72 -63.36 -0.57
C ILE A 3 -36.54 -61.99 0.10
N ARG A 4 -35.28 -61.55 0.28
CA ARG A 4 -34.92 -60.17 0.70
C ARG A 4 -34.92 -59.27 -0.52
N LYS A 5 -35.76 -58.25 -0.53
CA LYS A 5 -35.73 -57.14 -1.51
C LYS A 5 -34.72 -56.11 -1.06
N THR A 6 -33.69 -55.89 -1.84
CA THR A 6 -32.71 -54.83 -1.68
C THR A 6 -33.24 -53.59 -2.39
N ALA A 7 -33.50 -52.53 -1.66
CA ALA A 7 -33.84 -51.23 -2.24
C ALA A 7 -32.56 -50.41 -2.47
N THR A 8 -32.27 -50.10 -3.73
CA THR A 8 -31.17 -49.23 -4.12
C THR A 8 -31.67 -47.78 -4.10
N ILE A 9 -31.12 -46.94 -3.20
CA ILE A 9 -31.39 -45.51 -3.15
C ILE A 9 -30.42 -44.82 -4.09
N PHE A 10 -30.92 -44.22 -5.17
CA PHE A 10 -30.17 -43.32 -6.03
C PHE A 10 -30.14 -41.95 -5.36
N ALA A 11 -28.98 -41.51 -4.88
CA ALA A 11 -28.75 -40.12 -4.44
C ALA A 11 -28.45 -39.28 -5.69
N LEU A 12 -29.37 -38.38 -6.02
CA LEU A 12 -29.16 -37.33 -7.05
C LEU A 12 -28.28 -36.27 -6.48
N LEU A 13 -27.01 -36.20 -6.88
CA LEU A 13 -26.13 -35.04 -6.62
C LEU A 13 -26.57 -33.91 -7.55
N LEU A 14 -27.25 -32.93 -6.99
CA LEU A 14 -27.45 -31.60 -7.59
C LEU A 14 -26.12 -30.82 -7.53
N LEU A 15 -25.36 -30.85 -8.62
CA LEU A 15 -24.25 -29.94 -8.84
C LEU A 15 -24.83 -28.55 -9.10
N GLY A 16 -24.90 -27.73 -8.07
CA GLY A 16 -25.20 -26.31 -8.19
C GLY A 16 -24.04 -25.61 -8.92
N THR A 17 -24.25 -25.23 -10.17
CA THR A 17 -23.37 -24.32 -10.88
C THR A 17 -23.54 -22.93 -10.29
N ALA A 18 -22.59 -22.50 -9.45
CA ALA A 18 -22.51 -21.10 -9.09
C ALA A 18 -22.31 -20.26 -10.37
N PRO A 19 -23.03 -19.15 -10.56
CA PRO A 19 -22.79 -18.30 -11.73
C PRO A 19 -21.37 -17.73 -11.63
N LEU A 20 -20.51 -18.06 -12.60
CA LEU A 20 -19.31 -17.29 -12.86
C LEU A 20 -19.80 -15.86 -13.20
N LEU A 21 -19.65 -14.95 -12.25
CA LEU A 21 -19.77 -13.53 -12.55
C LEU A 21 -18.70 -13.22 -13.60
N ALA A 22 -19.14 -12.94 -14.82
CA ALA A 22 -18.28 -12.51 -15.90
C ALA A 22 -17.53 -11.27 -15.43
N GLN A 23 -16.23 -11.37 -15.22
CA GLN A 23 -15.37 -10.22 -14.93
C GLN A 23 -15.44 -9.32 -16.15
N SER A 24 -16.06 -8.15 -15.98
CA SER A 24 -16.07 -7.10 -16.99
C SER A 24 -14.62 -6.59 -17.13
N THR A 25 -13.90 -7.10 -18.08
CA THR A 25 -12.66 -6.46 -18.55
C THR A 25 -13.07 -5.29 -19.43
N ALA A 26 -13.16 -4.09 -18.84
CA ALA A 26 -13.25 -2.88 -19.65
C ALA A 26 -12.04 -2.85 -20.61
N PRO A 27 -12.20 -2.38 -21.86
CA PRO A 27 -11.08 -2.25 -22.77
C PRO A 27 -9.99 -1.38 -22.12
N ALA A 28 -8.74 -1.79 -22.28
CA ALA A 28 -7.59 -1.08 -21.71
C ALA A 28 -7.58 0.38 -22.19
N GLN A 29 -7.57 1.32 -21.24
CA GLN A 29 -7.44 2.74 -21.57
C GLN A 29 -5.97 3.04 -21.86
N THR A 30 -5.65 3.40 -23.12
CA THR A 30 -4.28 3.64 -23.59
C THR A 30 -3.90 5.11 -23.67
N SER A 31 -4.82 6.02 -23.34
CA SER A 31 -4.57 7.46 -23.33
C SER A 31 -5.37 8.14 -22.21
N ALA A 32 -4.79 9.17 -21.62
CA ALA A 32 -5.42 10.07 -20.67
C ALA A 32 -4.72 11.43 -20.75
N PRO A 33 -5.39 12.54 -20.43
CA PRO A 33 -4.77 13.86 -20.41
C PRO A 33 -3.72 13.97 -19.31
N GLU A 34 -2.69 14.78 -19.54
CA GLU A 34 -1.80 15.24 -18.51
C GLU A 34 -2.51 16.33 -17.69
N ILE A 35 -2.49 16.20 -16.36
CA ILE A 35 -3.10 17.16 -15.44
C ILE A 35 -2.08 18.26 -15.14
N ALA A 36 -2.48 19.51 -15.32
CA ALA A 36 -1.67 20.65 -14.88
C ALA A 36 -1.62 20.69 -13.34
N PHE A 37 -0.44 20.97 -12.79
CA PHE A 37 -0.24 21.01 -11.33
C PHE A 37 0.90 21.90 -10.94
N ASP A 38 0.89 22.34 -9.67
CA ASP A 38 2.03 22.94 -9.00
C ASP A 38 2.58 21.99 -7.96
N ALA A 39 3.89 22.09 -7.71
CA ALA A 39 4.58 21.31 -6.71
C ALA A 39 5.56 22.18 -5.91
N THR A 40 5.63 21.91 -4.61
CA THR A 40 6.62 22.50 -3.70
C THR A 40 7.23 21.40 -2.86
N GLU A 41 8.49 21.54 -2.50
CA GLU A 41 9.10 20.67 -1.49
C GLU A 41 8.44 20.93 -0.15
N PHE A 42 8.11 19.86 0.59
CA PHE A 42 7.41 19.95 1.86
C PHE A 42 8.26 19.44 3.00
N GLY A 43 8.27 20.18 4.11
CA GLY A 43 8.94 19.83 5.35
C GLY A 43 10.17 20.67 5.62
N GLN A 44 10.05 21.61 6.58
CA GLN A 44 11.16 22.43 7.10
C GLN A 44 11.78 21.70 8.27
N LEU A 45 12.91 21.02 8.02
CA LEU A 45 13.62 20.26 9.05
C LEU A 45 14.52 21.15 9.90
N PRO A 46 14.73 20.81 11.19
CA PRO A 46 15.82 21.37 11.98
C PRO A 46 17.18 21.12 11.32
N ALA A 47 18.17 21.95 11.65
CA ALA A 47 19.48 21.94 11.00
C ALA A 47 20.26 20.61 11.16
N ASP A 48 19.94 19.84 12.18
CA ASP A 48 20.57 18.56 12.55
C ASP A 48 19.76 17.33 12.15
N LEU A 49 18.61 17.53 11.48
CA LEU A 49 17.71 16.47 11.06
C LEU A 49 17.65 16.41 9.52
N TYR A 50 17.78 15.22 8.96
CA TYR A 50 17.74 15.00 7.53
C TYR A 50 16.70 13.90 7.21
N LEU A 51 15.92 14.10 6.15
CA LEU A 51 15.18 13.01 5.55
C LEU A 51 16.16 12.10 4.80
N GLY A 52 16.16 10.81 5.11
CA GLY A 52 16.65 9.80 4.19
C GLY A 52 15.57 9.45 3.16
N GLU A 53 15.51 8.20 2.75
CA GLU A 53 14.43 7.72 1.88
C GLU A 53 13.06 7.97 2.55
N ALA A 54 12.30 8.95 2.04
CA ALA A 54 10.94 9.17 2.50
C ALA A 54 10.04 8.07 1.95
N SER A 55 9.70 7.10 2.79
CA SER A 55 8.95 5.91 2.36
C SER A 55 7.45 6.16 2.28
N SER A 56 6.90 7.02 3.13
CA SER A 56 5.46 7.27 3.14
C SER A 56 5.12 8.61 3.76
N VAL A 57 3.92 9.08 3.44
CA VAL A 57 3.36 10.34 3.94
C VAL A 57 1.87 10.16 4.22
N ALA A 58 1.37 10.82 5.28
CA ALA A 58 -0.05 10.86 5.64
C ALA A 58 -0.43 12.24 6.17
N VAL A 59 -1.72 12.56 6.13
CA VAL A 59 -2.27 13.84 6.61
C VAL A 59 -3.43 13.57 7.55
N ASN A 60 -3.49 14.27 8.68
CA ASN A 60 -4.60 14.16 9.64
C ASN A 60 -5.69 15.21 9.39
N SER A 61 -6.77 15.16 10.18
CA SER A 61 -7.91 16.07 10.06
C SER A 61 -7.56 17.55 10.28
N LYS A 62 -6.43 17.86 10.94
CA LYS A 62 -5.94 19.21 11.20
C LYS A 62 -4.97 19.73 10.13
N GLY A 63 -4.70 18.92 9.10
CA GLY A 63 -3.71 19.20 8.07
C GLY A 63 -2.27 18.97 8.49
N HIS A 64 -2.01 18.37 9.66
CA HIS A 64 -0.66 17.95 10.01
C HIS A 64 -0.22 16.82 9.10
N VAL A 65 1.04 16.86 8.69
CA VAL A 65 1.64 15.90 7.78
C VAL A 65 2.63 15.04 8.54
N PHE A 66 2.50 13.73 8.36
CA PHE A 66 3.39 12.73 8.94
C PHE A 66 4.24 12.14 7.83
N ILE A 67 5.57 12.17 8.00
CA ILE A 67 6.52 11.57 7.07
C ILE A 67 7.20 10.40 7.78
N TYR A 68 7.11 9.20 7.19
CA TYR A 68 7.81 8.03 7.67
C TYR A 68 9.03 7.79 6.79
N SER A 69 10.21 7.96 7.39
CA SER A 69 11.49 7.96 6.71
C SER A 69 12.36 6.79 7.19
N ARG A 70 13.20 6.29 6.30
CA ARG A 70 14.24 5.31 6.65
C ARG A 70 15.44 5.95 7.36
N GLY A 71 15.36 7.25 7.64
CA GLY A 71 16.37 8.00 8.37
C GLY A 71 17.70 8.11 7.63
N ASN A 72 18.74 8.43 8.37
CA ASN A 72 20.09 8.66 7.87
C ASN A 72 20.98 7.41 7.92
N SER A 73 20.40 6.21 7.99
CA SER A 73 21.21 5.00 8.05
C SER A 73 21.90 4.72 6.71
N THR A 74 23.18 4.41 6.80
CA THR A 74 24.06 4.14 5.64
C THR A 74 24.08 2.66 5.28
N GLY A 75 22.97 1.96 5.33
CA GLY A 75 22.98 0.53 4.98
C GLY A 75 21.61 -0.11 5.03
N PRO A 76 21.50 -1.38 4.68
CA PRO A 76 20.25 -2.11 4.82
C PRO A 76 19.86 -2.09 6.30
N ALA A 77 18.82 -1.34 6.61
CA ALA A 77 18.41 -1.04 7.97
C ALA A 77 17.65 -2.17 8.65
N TYR A 78 17.64 -3.37 8.06
CA TYR A 78 17.04 -4.53 8.70
C TYR A 78 17.73 -4.79 10.06
N GLY A 79 16.97 -4.66 11.14
CA GLY A 79 17.47 -4.81 12.50
C GLY A 79 18.07 -3.55 13.11
N ALA A 80 18.26 -2.47 12.36
CA ALA A 80 18.65 -1.17 12.91
C ALA A 80 17.42 -0.34 13.29
N THR A 81 17.52 0.57 14.24
CA THR A 81 16.45 1.49 14.65
C THR A 81 16.56 2.81 13.90
N ALA A 82 16.62 2.73 12.57
CA ALA A 82 16.86 3.90 11.73
C ALA A 82 15.58 4.61 11.26
N SER A 83 14.43 3.95 11.35
CA SER A 83 13.15 4.56 10.93
C SER A 83 12.79 5.74 11.82
N GLN A 84 12.28 6.81 11.20
CA GLN A 84 11.83 8.01 11.88
C GLN A 84 10.42 8.37 11.43
N LEU A 85 9.53 8.65 12.38
CA LEU A 85 8.19 9.17 12.13
C LEU A 85 8.15 10.63 12.56
N LEU A 86 8.11 11.53 11.57
CA LEU A 86 8.22 12.97 11.76
C LEU A 86 6.86 13.63 11.54
N GLU A 87 6.46 14.52 12.45
CA GLU A 87 5.23 15.32 12.36
C GLU A 87 5.54 16.77 12.02
N PHE A 88 4.81 17.31 11.06
CA PHE A 88 4.87 18.69 10.61
C PHE A 88 3.49 19.35 10.70
N ASP A 89 3.42 20.65 10.88
CA ASP A 89 2.18 21.40 10.74
C ASP A 89 1.76 21.52 9.25
N ALA A 90 0.58 22.10 9.01
CA ALA A 90 0.03 22.27 7.65
C ALA A 90 0.91 23.16 6.74
N ASN A 91 1.81 23.97 7.32
CA ASN A 91 2.74 24.86 6.61
C ASN A 91 4.12 24.22 6.40
N GLY A 92 4.30 22.97 6.87
CA GLY A 92 5.55 22.23 6.73
C GLY A 92 6.58 22.51 7.84
N LYS A 93 6.21 23.22 8.92
CA LYS A 93 7.10 23.43 10.06
C LYS A 93 7.16 22.14 10.89
N TYR A 94 8.37 21.67 11.19
CA TYR A 94 8.59 20.51 12.06
C TYR A 94 8.01 20.74 13.47
N ILE A 95 7.30 19.73 13.97
CA ILE A 95 6.71 19.72 15.31
C ILE A 95 7.50 18.79 16.22
N ARG A 96 7.63 17.51 15.83
CA ARG A 96 8.26 16.47 16.67
C ARG A 96 8.56 15.19 15.89
N GLU A 97 9.36 14.34 16.49
CA GLU A 97 9.49 12.94 16.16
C GLU A 97 8.60 12.10 17.08
N ILE A 98 7.89 11.12 16.54
CA ILE A 98 7.03 10.21 17.29
C ILE A 98 7.72 8.86 17.40
N GLY A 99 7.75 8.29 18.60
CA GLY A 99 8.31 6.98 18.84
C GLY A 99 9.83 6.91 18.62
N HIS A 100 10.58 7.96 19.01
CA HIS A 100 12.02 7.98 18.88
C HIS A 100 12.65 6.71 19.48
N ASN A 101 13.42 5.96 18.66
CA ASN A 101 14.14 4.74 19.05
C ASN A 101 13.27 3.61 19.63
N ILE A 102 11.98 3.54 19.32
CA ILE A 102 11.17 2.38 19.77
C ILE A 102 11.62 1.10 19.10
N TYR A 103 11.40 -0.02 19.79
CA TYR A 103 11.76 -1.37 19.35
C TYR A 103 11.20 -1.76 17.97
N ALA A 104 10.03 -1.20 17.58
CA ALA A 104 9.39 -1.47 16.31
C ALA A 104 10.10 -0.86 15.10
N TRP A 105 11.00 0.11 15.28
CA TRP A 105 11.68 0.76 14.16
C TRP A 105 12.79 -0.13 13.58
N SER A 106 12.74 -0.36 12.28
CA SER A 106 13.74 -1.11 11.54
C SER A 106 13.84 -0.64 10.09
N TYR A 107 12.74 -0.76 9.32
CA TYR A 107 12.73 -0.36 7.90
C TYR A 107 11.37 0.21 7.53
N ALA A 108 11.28 1.54 7.55
CA ALA A 108 10.05 2.29 7.30
C ALA A 108 9.40 1.90 5.96
N HIS A 109 8.09 1.61 5.97
CA HIS A 109 7.37 1.31 4.73
C HIS A 109 6.13 2.18 4.53
N ALA A 110 5.17 2.20 5.43
CA ALA A 110 3.97 3.01 5.29
C ALA A 110 3.59 3.75 6.57
N VAL A 111 3.00 4.94 6.42
CA VAL A 111 2.27 5.67 7.45
C VAL A 111 0.87 6.00 6.93
N ARG A 112 -0.14 5.85 7.79
CA ARG A 112 -1.54 6.20 7.52
C ARG A 112 -2.12 6.89 8.76
N VAL A 113 -3.22 7.64 8.56
CA VAL A 113 -3.98 8.26 9.65
C VAL A 113 -5.43 7.81 9.54
N ASP A 114 -6.00 7.33 10.63
CA ASP A 114 -7.41 6.93 10.68
C ASP A 114 -8.36 8.11 10.97
N ALA A 115 -9.67 7.87 10.93
CA ALA A 115 -10.69 8.89 11.15
C ALA A 115 -10.69 9.48 12.57
N GLN A 116 -9.98 8.90 13.52
CA GLN A 116 -9.78 9.37 14.88
C GLN A 116 -8.43 10.07 15.07
N ASP A 117 -7.74 10.39 13.98
CA ASP A 117 -6.38 10.95 13.96
C ASP A 117 -5.32 10.06 14.63
N ASN A 118 -5.57 8.76 14.81
CA ASN A 118 -4.50 7.87 15.20
C ASN A 118 -3.53 7.67 14.03
N ILE A 119 -2.25 7.63 14.36
CA ILE A 119 -1.18 7.46 13.39
C ILE A 119 -0.79 5.97 13.37
N TRP A 120 -0.84 5.37 12.20
CA TRP A 120 -0.49 3.98 12.01
C TRP A 120 0.73 3.85 11.13
N VAL A 121 1.62 2.96 11.47
CA VAL A 121 2.81 2.68 10.68
C VAL A 121 2.95 1.18 10.41
N ALA A 122 3.40 0.84 9.21
CA ALA A 122 3.91 -0.48 8.88
C ALA A 122 5.43 -0.39 8.76
N ASP A 123 6.12 -1.12 9.60
CA ASP A 123 7.58 -1.26 9.51
C ASP A 123 7.92 -2.63 8.91
N LYS A 124 8.44 -2.61 7.70
CA LYS A 124 8.75 -3.81 6.93
C LYS A 124 9.87 -4.64 7.55
N GLY A 125 10.82 -3.97 8.21
CA GLY A 125 11.99 -4.66 8.77
C GLY A 125 11.72 -5.33 10.11
N SER A 126 10.73 -4.84 10.85
CA SER A 126 10.30 -5.45 12.12
C SER A 126 9.09 -6.36 12.00
N ASP A 127 8.44 -6.40 10.83
CA ASP A 127 7.19 -7.15 10.61
C ASP A 127 6.06 -6.72 11.56
N MET A 128 5.98 -5.41 11.83
CA MET A 128 5.03 -4.85 12.79
C MET A 128 4.18 -3.75 12.17
N VAL A 129 2.92 -3.71 12.60
CA VAL A 129 2.05 -2.54 12.44
C VAL A 129 1.80 -1.94 13.80
N VAL A 130 2.08 -0.65 13.96
CA VAL A 130 1.96 0.07 15.23
C VAL A 130 0.98 1.22 15.09
N ARG A 131 0.02 1.32 16.02
CA ARG A 131 -0.87 2.47 16.15
C ARG A 131 -0.46 3.35 17.30
N PHE A 132 -0.30 4.64 17.01
CA PHE A 132 -0.13 5.70 18.00
C PHE A 132 -1.43 6.50 18.09
N ASN A 133 -1.78 6.93 19.31
CA ASN A 133 -2.80 7.97 19.44
C ASN A 133 -2.23 9.35 19.00
N PRO A 134 -3.08 10.40 18.88
CA PRO A 134 -2.60 11.74 18.50
C PRO A 134 -1.53 12.34 19.42
N ALA A 135 -1.45 11.88 20.68
CA ALA A 135 -0.40 12.28 21.61
C ALA A 135 0.95 11.55 21.37
N GLY A 136 1.01 10.58 20.45
CA GLY A 136 2.20 9.80 20.13
C GLY A 136 2.45 8.60 21.05
N ARG A 137 1.44 8.13 21.78
CA ARG A 137 1.54 6.92 22.61
C ARG A 137 1.09 5.70 21.81
N VAL A 138 1.84 4.61 21.87
CA VAL A 138 1.45 3.31 21.31
C VAL A 138 0.18 2.81 21.97
N THR A 139 -0.82 2.44 21.17
CA THR A 139 -2.13 1.95 21.63
C THR A 139 -2.50 0.58 21.07
N LEU A 140 -1.83 0.14 19.99
CA LEU A 140 -2.00 -1.18 19.41
C LEU A 140 -0.72 -1.59 18.67
N VAL A 141 -0.41 -2.88 18.72
CA VAL A 141 0.65 -3.51 17.93
C VAL A 141 0.08 -4.78 17.30
N LEU A 142 0.27 -4.93 15.99
CA LEU A 142 -0.04 -6.15 15.25
C LEU A 142 1.27 -6.74 14.71
N GLY A 143 1.40 -8.06 14.73
CA GLY A 143 2.63 -8.75 14.38
C GLY A 143 3.70 -8.65 15.48
N ARG A 144 4.87 -9.16 15.21
CA ARG A 144 6.03 -9.06 16.10
C ARG A 144 7.33 -9.13 15.32
N LYS A 145 8.35 -8.49 15.84
CA LYS A 145 9.69 -8.61 15.32
C LYS A 145 10.20 -10.04 15.52
N THR A 146 10.73 -10.62 14.46
CA THR A 146 11.35 -11.94 14.52
C THR A 146 12.65 -11.84 15.33
N GLU A 147 12.83 -12.73 16.31
CA GLU A 147 13.99 -12.75 17.18
C GLU A 147 14.94 -13.89 16.78
N ALA A 148 16.23 -13.73 17.13
CA ALA A 148 17.25 -14.75 16.84
C ALA A 148 16.99 -16.10 17.53
N SER A 149 16.18 -16.09 18.60
CA SER A 149 15.75 -17.29 19.33
C SER A 149 14.62 -18.06 18.65
N ASP A 150 13.97 -17.48 17.64
CA ASP A 150 12.93 -18.19 16.89
C ASP A 150 13.60 -19.21 15.97
N GLU A 151 13.33 -20.51 16.13
CA GLU A 151 14.00 -21.61 15.42
C GLU A 151 13.95 -21.50 13.89
N ASN A 152 13.00 -20.77 13.36
CA ASN A 152 12.85 -20.50 11.93
C ASN A 152 13.05 -19.02 11.59
N SER A 153 13.73 -18.26 12.43
CA SER A 153 13.96 -16.85 12.22
C SER A 153 15.14 -16.62 11.28
N HIS A 154 14.88 -16.80 10.02
CA HIS A 154 15.77 -16.36 8.95
C HIS A 154 15.12 -15.19 8.21
N PRO A 155 15.04 -13.99 8.83
CA PRO A 155 14.26 -12.85 8.28
C PRO A 155 14.80 -12.36 6.93
N TRP A 156 16.03 -12.67 6.61
CA TRP A 156 16.69 -12.39 5.33
C TRP A 156 16.59 -13.52 4.32
N GLU A 157 16.26 -14.72 4.76
CA GLU A 157 16.12 -15.86 3.86
C GLU A 157 14.72 -15.87 3.25
N HIS A 158 14.68 -15.99 1.96
CA HIS A 158 13.45 -16.10 1.19
C HIS A 158 13.40 -17.48 0.54
N PRO A 159 13.00 -18.54 1.29
CA PRO A 159 12.94 -19.88 0.73
C PRO A 159 12.00 -19.92 -0.49
N ASN A 160 12.36 -20.73 -1.47
CA ASN A 160 11.55 -20.93 -2.66
C ASN A 160 11.19 -22.41 -2.78
N PRO A 161 9.93 -22.82 -2.57
CA PRO A 161 8.75 -21.97 -2.33
C PRO A 161 8.79 -21.28 -0.98
N PRO A 162 8.06 -20.15 -0.80
CA PRO A 162 7.92 -19.50 0.48
C PRO A 162 7.28 -20.44 1.53
N LEU A 163 7.69 -20.28 2.79
CA LEU A 163 7.02 -20.97 3.90
C LEU A 163 5.55 -20.54 3.98
N PRO A 164 4.64 -21.43 4.41
CA PRO A 164 3.25 -21.08 4.62
C PRO A 164 3.10 -19.88 5.58
N PRO A 165 2.15 -18.96 5.34
CA PRO A 165 1.90 -17.87 6.24
C PRO A 165 1.33 -18.38 7.57
N ILE A 166 1.65 -17.67 8.66
CA ILE A 166 1.13 -17.95 10.01
C ILE A 166 0.15 -16.83 10.36
N ASP A 167 -0.99 -17.19 10.97
CA ASP A 167 -2.00 -16.24 11.41
C ASP A 167 -1.43 -15.29 12.49
N GLY A 168 -1.71 -13.98 12.32
CA GLY A 168 -1.21 -12.94 13.23
C GLY A 168 0.27 -12.58 13.06
N MET A 169 1.02 -13.26 12.18
CA MET A 169 2.43 -13.00 11.90
C MET A 169 2.60 -12.43 10.50
N PHE A 170 3.44 -11.42 10.35
CA PHE A 170 3.76 -10.83 9.05
C PHE A 170 5.16 -11.24 8.57
N ARG A 171 5.37 -11.12 7.26
CA ARG A 171 6.69 -11.24 6.63
C ARG A 171 6.87 -10.14 5.61
N GLN A 172 7.56 -9.08 6.02
CA GLN A 172 7.77 -7.86 5.25
C GLN A 172 6.44 -7.17 4.89
N VAL A 173 5.71 -6.77 5.93
CA VAL A 173 4.46 -6.01 5.88
C VAL A 173 4.64 -4.69 5.11
N THR A 174 3.61 -4.24 4.40
CA THR A 174 3.73 -3.10 3.50
C THR A 174 2.84 -1.91 3.87
N ASP A 175 1.54 -2.10 4.12
CA ASP A 175 0.60 -0.99 4.30
C ASP A 175 -0.65 -1.45 5.08
N MET A 176 -1.55 -0.54 5.43
CA MET A 176 -2.82 -0.85 6.09
C MET A 176 -3.93 0.11 5.69
N THR A 177 -5.17 -0.34 5.83
CA THR A 177 -6.39 0.45 5.64
C THR A 177 -7.53 -0.08 6.52
N TRP A 178 -8.67 0.61 6.53
CA TRP A 178 -9.85 0.25 7.35
C TRP A 178 -11.12 0.30 6.50
N ASP A 179 -12.06 -0.59 6.79
CA ASP A 179 -13.41 -0.47 6.29
C ASP A 179 -14.25 0.50 7.15
N PRO A 180 -15.48 0.86 6.72
CA PRO A 180 -16.37 1.74 7.50
C PRO A 180 -16.78 1.19 8.88
N GLN A 181 -16.64 -0.11 9.11
CA GLN A 181 -16.89 -0.77 10.40
C GLN A 181 -15.67 -0.72 11.32
N GLY A 182 -14.53 -0.24 10.82
CA GLY A 182 -13.28 -0.13 11.55
C GLY A 182 -12.44 -1.41 11.54
N ASN A 183 -12.82 -2.46 10.79
CA ASN A 183 -11.95 -3.61 10.61
C ASN A 183 -10.67 -3.18 9.90
N ILE A 184 -9.55 -3.77 10.30
CA ILE A 184 -8.21 -3.41 9.84
C ILE A 184 -7.77 -4.41 8.77
N TYR A 185 -7.31 -3.91 7.65
CA TYR A 185 -6.74 -4.70 6.56
C TYR A 185 -5.27 -4.36 6.42
N VAL A 186 -4.42 -5.35 6.56
CA VAL A 186 -2.96 -5.21 6.50
C VAL A 186 -2.43 -5.95 5.28
N SER A 187 -1.71 -5.26 4.42
CA SER A 187 -1.02 -5.88 3.29
C SER A 187 0.29 -6.51 3.75
N ASP A 188 0.32 -7.84 3.82
CA ASP A 188 1.46 -8.68 4.17
C ASP A 188 2.10 -9.19 2.87
N GLY A 189 2.78 -8.27 2.17
CA GLY A 189 2.88 -8.30 0.72
C GLY A 189 4.14 -8.87 0.11
N TYR A 190 5.33 -8.68 0.69
CA TYR A 190 6.56 -9.08 -0.01
C TYR A 190 6.76 -10.59 -0.03
N ILE A 191 6.46 -11.28 1.07
CA ILE A 191 6.70 -12.73 1.17
C ILE A 191 5.40 -13.50 1.20
N ASN A 192 4.45 -13.12 2.09
CA ASN A 192 3.21 -13.89 2.26
C ASN A 192 2.19 -13.68 1.13
N SER A 193 2.29 -12.57 0.38
CA SER A 193 1.40 -12.27 -0.76
C SER A 193 -0.10 -12.33 -0.39
N ARG A 194 -0.46 -11.77 0.76
CA ARG A 194 -1.83 -11.80 1.29
C ARG A 194 -2.26 -10.45 1.86
N VAL A 195 -3.56 -10.32 2.11
CA VAL A 195 -4.17 -9.28 2.95
C VAL A 195 -4.66 -9.96 4.23
N ALA A 196 -4.20 -9.50 5.39
CA ALA A 196 -4.64 -9.97 6.69
C ALA A 196 -5.75 -9.05 7.23
N LYS A 197 -6.84 -9.64 7.75
CA LYS A 197 -7.98 -8.91 8.32
C LYS A 197 -8.01 -9.09 9.82
N PHE A 198 -8.14 -7.97 10.53
CA PHE A 198 -8.35 -7.91 11.98
C PHE A 198 -9.65 -7.16 12.25
N ASP A 199 -10.27 -7.43 13.38
CA ASP A 199 -11.38 -6.59 13.85
C ASP A 199 -10.87 -5.20 14.33
N LYS A 200 -11.78 -4.31 14.67
CA LYS A 200 -11.46 -2.95 15.14
C LYS A 200 -10.64 -2.92 16.44
N ASP A 201 -10.62 -4.00 17.19
CA ASP A 201 -9.90 -4.13 18.46
C ASP A 201 -8.52 -4.79 18.27
N GLY A 202 -8.21 -5.21 17.03
CA GLY A 202 -6.92 -5.82 16.65
C GLY A 202 -6.88 -7.34 16.81
N ASN A 203 -8.02 -8.01 16.98
CA ASN A 203 -8.07 -9.46 16.99
C ASN A 203 -8.04 -10.01 15.56
N TRP A 204 -7.28 -11.06 15.35
CA TRP A 204 -7.21 -11.76 14.06
C TRP A 204 -8.58 -12.29 13.65
N VAL A 205 -8.96 -12.03 12.40
CA VAL A 205 -10.20 -12.55 11.82
C VAL A 205 -9.89 -13.60 10.75
N THR A 206 -9.13 -13.23 9.72
CA THR A 206 -8.79 -14.10 8.59
C THR A 206 -7.68 -13.47 7.73
N SER A 207 -7.26 -14.17 6.69
CA SER A 207 -6.51 -13.58 5.58
C SER A 207 -7.02 -14.12 4.25
N PHE A 208 -6.76 -13.38 3.19
CA PHE A 208 -7.10 -13.77 1.83
C PHE A 208 -5.98 -13.39 0.86
N GLY A 209 -5.87 -14.19 -0.20
CA GLY A 209 -4.83 -14.10 -1.20
C GLY A 209 -3.72 -15.12 -1.02
N ASP A 210 -3.21 -15.57 -2.15
CA ASP A 210 -2.08 -16.48 -2.31
C ASP A 210 -1.10 -15.91 -3.31
N ARG A 211 0.11 -16.48 -3.36
CA ARG A 211 1.10 -16.09 -4.36
C ARG A 211 0.68 -16.57 -5.75
N GLY A 212 0.54 -15.64 -6.69
CA GLY A 212 0.23 -15.96 -8.08
C GLY A 212 -0.26 -14.76 -8.88
N SER A 213 -0.83 -15.04 -10.07
CA SER A 213 -1.33 -14.03 -11.01
C SER A 213 -2.80 -14.15 -11.36
N ASN A 214 -3.49 -15.21 -10.88
CA ASN A 214 -4.94 -15.34 -11.07
C ASN A 214 -5.67 -14.26 -10.22
N PRO A 215 -6.95 -13.98 -10.50
CA PRO A 215 -7.78 -13.17 -9.61
C PRO A 215 -7.78 -13.73 -8.19
N GLY A 216 -7.62 -12.85 -7.19
CA GLY A 216 -7.47 -13.23 -5.78
C GLY A 216 -6.07 -13.69 -5.38
N GLN A 217 -5.16 -13.86 -6.33
CA GLN A 217 -3.74 -14.11 -6.07
C GLN A 217 -2.93 -12.83 -6.24
N PHE A 218 -1.79 -12.73 -5.57
CA PHE A 218 -0.96 -11.55 -5.56
C PHE A 218 0.53 -11.86 -5.79
N ARG A 219 1.23 -10.85 -6.31
CA ARG A 219 2.69 -10.81 -6.36
C ARG A 219 3.16 -9.46 -5.85
N THR A 220 3.59 -9.42 -4.59
CA THR A 220 3.96 -8.19 -3.88
C THR A 220 2.77 -7.24 -3.74
N VAL A 221 1.91 -7.48 -2.76
CA VAL A 221 0.92 -6.48 -2.31
C VAL A 221 1.69 -5.32 -1.69
N HIS A 222 1.75 -4.17 -2.40
CA HIS A 222 2.65 -3.08 -2.00
C HIS A 222 1.96 -1.94 -1.25
N ALA A 223 0.71 -1.70 -1.57
CA ALA A 223 -0.12 -0.69 -0.89
C ALA A 223 -1.58 -1.14 -0.89
N ILE A 224 -2.38 -0.55 0.00
CA ILE A 224 -3.80 -0.88 0.16
C ILE A 224 -4.58 0.37 0.56
N ALA A 225 -5.80 0.52 0.04
CA ALA A 225 -6.72 1.58 0.41
C ALA A 225 -8.16 1.05 0.42
N ALA A 226 -9.06 1.69 1.17
CA ALA A 226 -10.48 1.36 1.18
C ALA A 226 -11.33 2.57 0.80
N ASP A 227 -12.45 2.33 0.12
CA ASP A 227 -13.45 3.37 -0.13
C ASP A 227 -14.53 3.41 0.96
N LYS A 228 -15.41 4.40 0.87
CA LYS A 228 -16.53 4.59 1.83
C LYS A 228 -17.53 3.44 1.86
N ASP A 229 -17.55 2.60 0.81
CA ASP A 229 -18.47 1.47 0.68
C ASP A 229 -17.83 0.14 1.14
N GLY A 230 -16.59 0.19 1.64
CA GLY A 230 -15.84 -0.95 2.14
C GLY A 230 -15.18 -1.79 1.05
N ASN A 231 -15.06 -1.28 -0.18
CA ASN A 231 -14.25 -1.97 -1.18
C ASN A 231 -12.76 -1.74 -0.89
N ILE A 232 -11.98 -2.81 -0.97
CA ILE A 232 -10.55 -2.82 -0.66
C ILE A 232 -9.75 -2.85 -1.96
N TYR A 233 -8.95 -1.81 -2.17
CA TYR A 233 -8.10 -1.63 -3.36
C TYR A 233 -6.68 -2.07 -3.04
N VAL A 234 -6.25 -3.16 -3.65
CA VAL A 234 -4.98 -3.83 -3.38
C VAL A 234 -4.02 -3.60 -4.53
N ALA A 235 -2.93 -2.87 -4.29
CA ALA A 235 -1.87 -2.64 -5.26
C ALA A 235 -1.02 -3.91 -5.42
N ASP A 236 -1.39 -4.75 -6.38
CA ASP A 236 -0.71 -5.99 -6.76
C ASP A 236 0.43 -5.66 -7.73
N ARG A 237 1.50 -5.08 -7.16
CA ARG A 237 2.56 -4.36 -7.90
C ARG A 237 3.23 -5.19 -8.96
N ALA A 238 3.72 -6.38 -8.63
CA ALA A 238 4.45 -7.20 -9.58
C ALA A 238 3.56 -7.84 -10.66
N ASN A 239 2.25 -7.87 -10.46
CA ASN A 239 1.26 -8.20 -11.48
C ASN A 239 0.76 -6.97 -12.26
N ARG A 240 1.26 -5.76 -11.95
CA ARG A 240 0.90 -4.49 -12.61
C ARG A 240 -0.59 -4.23 -12.65
N ARG A 241 -1.28 -4.42 -11.52
CA ARG A 241 -2.72 -4.24 -11.42
C ARG A 241 -3.13 -3.80 -10.02
N ILE A 242 -4.32 -3.24 -9.91
CA ILE A 242 -5.01 -3.05 -8.64
C ILE A 242 -6.20 -4.01 -8.63
N GLN A 243 -6.30 -4.86 -7.61
CA GLN A 243 -7.47 -5.70 -7.41
C GLN A 243 -8.41 -5.03 -6.42
N VAL A 244 -9.68 -4.93 -6.77
CA VAL A 244 -10.73 -4.40 -5.88
C VAL A 244 -11.48 -5.59 -5.31
N LEU A 245 -11.46 -5.70 -3.99
CA LEU A 245 -12.07 -6.80 -3.24
C LEU A 245 -13.24 -6.29 -2.40
N ASP A 246 -14.13 -7.19 -2.03
CA ASP A 246 -15.06 -6.95 -0.92
C ASP A 246 -14.37 -7.21 0.44
N THR A 247 -15.11 -7.02 1.52
CA THR A 247 -14.62 -7.21 2.91
C THR A 247 -14.34 -8.67 3.25
N GLU A 248 -14.78 -9.62 2.44
CA GLU A 248 -14.55 -11.06 2.56
C GLU A 248 -13.41 -11.56 1.65
N GLY A 249 -12.81 -10.64 0.85
CA GLY A 249 -11.69 -10.95 -0.03
C GLY A 249 -12.07 -11.43 -1.43
N HIS A 250 -13.36 -11.39 -1.81
CA HIS A 250 -13.77 -11.75 -3.17
C HIS A 250 -13.45 -10.63 -4.15
N VAL A 251 -12.86 -11.00 -5.29
CA VAL A 251 -12.49 -10.04 -6.34
C VAL A 251 -13.74 -9.50 -7.03
N LYS A 252 -13.97 -8.20 -6.92
CA LYS A 252 -15.06 -7.49 -7.61
C LYS A 252 -14.64 -6.99 -8.99
N ARG A 253 -13.38 -6.53 -9.12
CA ARG A 253 -12.79 -6.07 -10.39
C ARG A 253 -11.28 -6.03 -10.34
N ILE A 254 -10.68 -5.94 -11.52
CA ILE A 254 -9.24 -5.73 -11.72
C ILE A 254 -9.08 -4.44 -12.53
N ILE A 255 -8.20 -3.56 -12.08
CA ILE A 255 -7.86 -2.30 -12.73
C ILE A 255 -6.42 -2.41 -13.21
N THR A 256 -6.17 -2.13 -14.50
CA THR A 256 -4.84 -1.98 -15.08
C THR A 256 -4.62 -0.55 -15.54
N ILE A 257 -3.40 -0.07 -15.42
CA ILE A 257 -3.01 1.26 -15.86
C ILE A 257 -2.11 1.09 -17.08
N ASP A 258 -2.68 1.25 -18.27
CA ASP A 258 -1.99 0.99 -19.55
C ASP A 258 -1.63 2.29 -20.27
N ILE A 259 -1.59 3.43 -19.57
CA ILE A 259 -1.16 4.71 -20.12
C ILE A 259 0.34 4.65 -20.43
N PRO A 260 0.76 4.79 -21.71
CA PRO A 260 2.15 4.71 -22.08
C PRO A 260 3.01 5.76 -21.36
N ALA A 261 4.24 5.40 -21.02
CA ALA A 261 5.21 6.37 -20.53
C ALA A 261 5.68 7.24 -21.69
N ASN A 262 5.87 8.52 -21.40
CA ASN A 262 6.47 9.43 -22.37
C ASN A 262 7.97 9.10 -22.49
N ASN A 263 8.46 8.77 -23.69
CA ASN A 263 9.84 8.30 -23.93
C ASN A 263 10.95 9.28 -23.48
N LYS A 264 10.61 10.52 -23.15
CA LYS A 264 11.56 11.51 -22.64
C LYS A 264 12.05 11.23 -21.21
N HIS A 265 11.39 10.34 -20.47
CA HIS A 265 11.58 10.13 -19.05
C HIS A 265 11.94 8.68 -18.67
N LEU A 266 12.47 7.88 -19.60
CA LEU A 266 12.82 6.48 -19.35
C LEU A 266 14.31 6.23 -19.11
N ILE A 267 15.08 7.24 -18.71
CA ILE A 267 16.54 7.16 -18.61
C ILE A 267 17.02 6.13 -17.57
N MET A 268 16.29 5.97 -16.46
CA MET A 268 16.61 4.94 -15.47
C MET A 268 16.17 3.54 -15.88
N TYR A 269 15.08 3.41 -16.62
CA TYR A 269 14.59 2.10 -17.07
C TYR A 269 15.59 1.36 -17.98
N ASP A 270 16.37 2.09 -18.78
CA ASP A 270 17.26 1.48 -19.79
C ASP A 270 18.62 1.08 -19.22
N LYS A 271 19.11 1.70 -18.17
CA LYS A 271 20.48 1.53 -17.68
C LYS A 271 20.66 0.76 -16.38
N VAL A 272 19.69 0.80 -15.47
CA VAL A 272 19.85 0.27 -14.10
C VAL A 272 19.07 -1.03 -13.87
N LEU A 273 18.07 -1.33 -14.67
CA LEU A 273 17.07 -2.37 -14.37
C LEU A 273 17.11 -3.56 -15.32
N ARG A 274 18.29 -3.95 -15.79
CA ARG A 274 18.48 -5.25 -16.46
C ARG A 274 18.50 -6.36 -15.42
N GLY A 275 17.30 -6.86 -15.03
CA GLY A 275 17.22 -7.93 -14.05
C GLY A 275 15.79 -8.42 -13.81
N PRO A 276 15.60 -9.44 -12.99
CA PRO A 276 14.29 -10.06 -12.73
C PRO A 276 13.24 -9.12 -12.11
N ASN A 277 13.66 -7.96 -11.62
CA ASN A 277 12.80 -6.95 -11.00
C ASN A 277 12.34 -5.84 -11.96
N LEU A 278 12.66 -5.92 -13.25
CA LEU A 278 12.27 -4.92 -14.24
C LEU A 278 10.76 -4.66 -14.26
N SER A 279 9.95 -5.71 -14.08
CA SER A 279 8.48 -5.59 -14.07
C SER A 279 7.94 -4.65 -12.98
N LEU A 280 8.69 -4.42 -11.90
CA LEU A 280 8.26 -3.56 -10.79
C LEU A 280 8.27 -2.08 -11.16
N PHE A 281 9.11 -1.68 -12.11
CA PHE A 281 9.27 -0.29 -12.55
C PHE A 281 8.61 -0.02 -13.90
N LEU A 282 7.98 -1.02 -14.49
CA LEU A 282 7.24 -0.81 -15.73
C LEU A 282 6.08 0.16 -15.50
N PRO A 283 5.75 0.98 -16.51
CA PRO A 283 4.63 1.90 -16.43
C PRO A 283 3.35 1.20 -15.97
N GLY A 284 2.63 1.83 -15.04
CA GLY A 284 1.39 1.29 -14.47
C GLY A 284 1.56 0.21 -13.38
N ALA A 285 2.79 -0.12 -12.95
CA ALA A 285 2.99 -0.95 -11.76
C ALA A 285 2.67 -0.13 -10.50
N PRO A 286 1.61 -0.44 -9.72
CA PRO A 286 1.18 0.42 -8.62
C PRO A 286 2.11 0.28 -7.40
N TRP A 287 2.88 1.34 -7.12
CA TRP A 287 3.73 1.44 -5.92
C TRP A 287 2.95 1.95 -4.72
N SER A 288 2.07 2.90 -4.92
CA SER A 288 1.23 3.45 -3.87
C SER A 288 -0.18 3.71 -4.37
N VAL A 289 -1.15 3.62 -3.46
CA VAL A 289 -2.53 4.00 -3.70
C VAL A 289 -3.07 4.81 -2.52
N CYS A 290 -3.91 5.80 -2.80
CA CYS A 290 -4.77 6.44 -1.81
C CYS A 290 -6.13 6.75 -2.42
N ILE A 291 -7.15 6.81 -1.57
CA ILE A 291 -8.52 7.20 -1.95
C ILE A 291 -8.87 8.46 -1.16
N THR A 292 -9.42 9.46 -1.87
CA THR A 292 -9.84 10.71 -1.21
C THR A 292 -10.87 10.43 -0.12
N PRO A 293 -10.79 11.14 1.01
CA PRO A 293 -11.78 10.99 2.08
C PRO A 293 -13.21 11.21 1.57
N PRO A 294 -14.21 10.51 2.12
CA PRO A 294 -15.59 10.71 1.72
C PRO A 294 -16.08 12.11 2.10
N LYS A 295 -16.66 12.82 1.14
CA LYS A 295 -17.26 14.14 1.31
C LYS A 295 -18.64 14.15 0.67
N ALA A 296 -19.64 14.67 1.38
CA ALA A 296 -21.01 14.71 0.87
C ALA A 296 -21.09 15.47 -0.47
N GLY A 297 -21.75 14.86 -1.46
CA GLY A 297 -21.93 15.46 -2.78
C GLY A 297 -20.70 15.42 -3.70
N THR A 298 -19.59 14.83 -3.27
CA THR A 298 -18.35 14.74 -4.06
C THR A 298 -17.98 13.27 -4.27
N PRO A 299 -17.64 12.83 -5.50
CA PRO A 299 -17.13 11.49 -5.72
C PRO A 299 -15.75 11.32 -5.06
N GLN A 300 -15.47 10.11 -4.59
CA GLN A 300 -14.12 9.76 -4.21
C GLN A 300 -13.30 9.46 -5.47
N TYR A 301 -12.01 9.80 -5.42
CA TYR A 301 -11.03 9.45 -6.44
C TYR A 301 -9.99 8.49 -5.87
N LEU A 302 -9.60 7.53 -6.69
CA LEU A 302 -8.44 6.70 -6.48
C LEU A 302 -7.22 7.38 -7.12
N PHE A 303 -6.19 7.64 -6.33
CA PHE A 303 -4.88 7.99 -6.85
C PHE A 303 -3.97 6.79 -6.76
N ALA A 304 -3.29 6.48 -7.86
CA ALA A 304 -2.28 5.43 -7.92
C ALA A 304 -0.98 6.01 -8.46
N ALA A 305 0.15 5.61 -7.89
CA ALA A 305 1.45 5.97 -8.43
C ALA A 305 2.16 4.74 -9.01
N ASP A 306 2.72 4.87 -10.21
CA ASP A 306 3.89 4.07 -10.58
C ASP A 306 5.16 4.74 -10.00
N ALA A 307 6.34 4.29 -10.37
CA ALA A 307 7.55 4.83 -9.76
C ALA A 307 7.75 6.35 -10.00
N PHE A 308 7.16 6.93 -11.05
CA PHE A 308 7.46 8.28 -11.49
C PHE A 308 6.24 9.13 -11.87
N ARG A 309 5.06 8.54 -11.94
CA ARG A 309 3.83 9.23 -12.31
C ARG A 309 2.72 8.95 -11.30
N ILE A 310 1.80 9.88 -11.20
CA ILE A 310 0.58 9.74 -10.41
C ILE A 310 -0.61 9.77 -11.36
N PHE A 311 -1.54 8.84 -11.18
CA PHE A 311 -2.77 8.71 -11.95
C PHE A 311 -3.96 9.07 -11.07
N LYS A 312 -4.79 10.03 -11.50
CA LYS A 312 -6.10 10.32 -10.91
C LYS A 312 -7.13 9.44 -11.61
N MET A 313 -7.89 8.68 -10.85
CA MET A 313 -8.80 7.66 -11.37
C MET A 313 -10.15 7.75 -10.67
N THR A 314 -11.21 7.41 -11.36
CA THR A 314 -12.49 7.08 -10.72
C THR A 314 -12.37 5.72 -10.01
N LEU A 315 -13.28 5.43 -9.08
CA LEU A 315 -13.24 4.18 -8.30
C LEU A 315 -13.51 2.92 -9.16
N ASP A 316 -14.08 3.06 -10.34
CA ASP A 316 -14.26 1.97 -11.32
C ASP A 316 -13.02 1.71 -12.17
N GLY A 317 -11.99 2.56 -12.06
CA GLY A 317 -10.70 2.37 -12.70
C GLY A 317 -10.46 3.20 -13.96
N HIS A 318 -11.38 4.10 -14.34
CA HIS A 318 -11.15 5.03 -15.46
C HIS A 318 -10.10 6.08 -15.06
N VAL A 319 -9.03 6.21 -15.85
CA VAL A 319 -7.98 7.22 -15.65
C VAL A 319 -8.47 8.57 -16.13
N VAL A 320 -8.75 9.47 -15.20
CA VAL A 320 -9.17 10.86 -15.46
C VAL A 320 -8.01 11.67 -16.03
N GLY A 321 -6.80 11.40 -15.55
CA GLY A 321 -5.58 12.03 -16.03
C GLY A 321 -4.36 11.55 -15.22
N TRP A 322 -3.19 12.01 -15.64
CA TRP A 322 -1.92 11.67 -15.00
C TRP A 322 -1.02 12.90 -14.90
N LEU A 323 -0.01 12.83 -14.01
CA LEU A 323 0.95 13.89 -13.81
C LEU A 323 2.32 13.34 -13.44
N GLY A 324 3.34 14.17 -13.67
CA GLY A 324 4.72 13.88 -13.29
C GLY A 324 5.53 13.17 -14.36
N GLY A 325 6.70 12.76 -13.97
CA GLY A 325 7.70 12.09 -14.81
C GLY A 325 8.96 11.84 -13.98
N GLU A 326 9.91 11.09 -14.53
CA GLU A 326 11.17 10.80 -13.86
C GLU A 326 12.09 12.02 -13.80
N GLY A 327 12.63 12.31 -12.60
CA GLY A 327 13.67 13.33 -12.44
C GLY A 327 13.83 13.83 -11.00
N LYS A 328 14.60 14.93 -10.86
CA LYS A 328 14.97 15.53 -9.58
C LYS A 328 14.40 16.94 -9.38
N ALA A 329 13.94 17.59 -10.45
CA ALA A 329 13.32 18.90 -10.35
C ALA A 329 11.95 18.82 -9.66
N LEU A 330 11.41 19.96 -9.25
CA LEU A 330 9.99 20.01 -8.84
C LEU A 330 9.11 19.61 -10.02
N LYS A 331 8.00 18.90 -9.73
CA LYS A 331 7.10 18.27 -10.71
C LYS A 331 7.66 17.00 -11.37
N GLU A 332 8.90 16.65 -11.11
CA GLU A 332 9.49 15.36 -11.46
C GLU A 332 9.62 14.50 -10.19
N PHE A 333 9.66 13.19 -10.36
CA PHE A 333 9.68 12.26 -9.21
C PHE A 333 10.82 11.25 -9.31
N GLY A 334 11.41 10.97 -8.16
CA GLY A 334 12.44 9.96 -7.98
C GLY A 334 11.93 8.80 -7.13
N TRP A 335 11.17 7.88 -7.76
CA TRP A 335 10.61 6.70 -7.12
C TRP A 335 9.59 7.04 -6.03
N ILE A 336 8.37 7.37 -6.46
CA ILE A 336 7.23 7.58 -5.56
C ILE A 336 6.93 6.28 -4.82
N HIS A 337 7.02 6.32 -3.49
CA HIS A 337 6.76 5.14 -2.67
C HIS A 337 5.52 5.30 -1.80
N GLY A 338 5.16 6.51 -1.42
CA GLY A 338 3.98 6.81 -0.61
C GLY A 338 3.19 8.00 -1.16
N LEU A 339 1.86 7.89 -1.10
CA LEU A 339 0.92 8.95 -1.45
C LEU A 339 -0.03 9.25 -0.30
N ALA A 340 -0.34 10.54 -0.11
CA ALA A 340 -1.52 10.98 0.63
C ALA A 340 -2.36 11.91 -0.25
N CYS A 341 -3.69 11.75 -0.19
CA CYS A 341 -4.67 12.50 -0.97
C CYS A 341 -5.78 13.04 -0.04
N PRO A 342 -5.49 14.11 0.74
CA PRO A 342 -6.44 14.67 1.70
C PRO A 342 -7.69 15.24 1.04
N ASP A 343 -7.61 15.60 -0.24
CA ASP A 343 -8.73 15.99 -1.08
C ASP A 343 -8.45 15.66 -2.56
N GLU A 344 -9.37 16.02 -3.45
CA GLU A 344 -9.28 15.70 -4.88
C GLU A 344 -8.23 16.49 -5.66
N ASN A 345 -7.70 17.57 -5.09
CA ASN A 345 -6.76 18.49 -5.75
C ASN A 345 -5.44 18.65 -4.99
N THR A 346 -5.33 18.12 -3.79
CA THR A 346 -4.11 18.17 -2.98
C THR A 346 -3.53 16.78 -2.80
N LEU A 347 -2.26 16.61 -3.14
CA LEU A 347 -1.52 15.37 -2.93
C LEU A 347 -0.21 15.64 -2.19
N PHE A 348 0.28 14.63 -1.52
CA PHE A 348 1.65 14.56 -1.04
C PHE A 348 2.29 13.30 -1.58
N ALA A 349 3.47 13.43 -2.17
CA ALA A 349 4.25 12.32 -2.73
C ALA A 349 5.58 12.18 -1.98
N ALA A 350 5.77 11.03 -1.34
CA ALA A 350 7.03 10.68 -0.68
C ALA A 350 7.93 9.91 -1.66
N GLU A 351 9.19 10.35 -1.77
CA GLU A 351 10.16 9.88 -2.76
C GLU A 351 11.35 9.21 -2.09
N LEU A 352 11.71 8.01 -2.54
CA LEU A 352 12.86 7.30 -2.00
C LEU A 352 14.18 7.88 -2.50
N VAL A 353 14.31 8.11 -3.81
CA VAL A 353 15.61 8.48 -4.43
C VAL A 353 15.94 9.95 -4.24
N ASN A 354 14.93 10.81 -4.22
CA ASN A 354 15.13 12.25 -4.06
C ASN A 354 15.13 12.70 -2.58
N TRP A 355 14.84 11.80 -1.64
CA TRP A 355 14.84 12.04 -0.18
C TRP A 355 13.99 13.23 0.24
N ARG A 356 12.80 13.33 -0.33
CA ARG A 356 11.89 14.45 -0.09
C ARG A 356 10.43 14.03 -0.12
N VAL A 357 9.57 14.96 0.28
CA VAL A 357 8.13 14.93 0.03
C VAL A 357 7.77 16.15 -0.80
N GLN A 358 7.02 15.98 -1.87
CA GLN A 358 6.42 17.09 -2.61
C GLN A 358 4.94 17.23 -2.23
N LYS A 359 4.52 18.47 -1.94
CA LYS A 359 3.12 18.88 -1.90
C LYS A 359 2.72 19.33 -3.29
N ILE A 360 1.61 18.77 -3.79
CA ILE A 360 1.14 18.92 -5.16
C ILE A 360 -0.26 19.53 -5.11
N THR A 361 -0.51 20.52 -5.97
CA THR A 361 -1.84 21.14 -6.16
C THR A 361 -2.26 20.96 -7.62
N LEU A 362 -3.37 20.26 -7.87
CA LEU A 362 -3.92 20.03 -9.20
C LEU A 362 -4.78 21.21 -9.65
N HIS A 363 -4.81 21.45 -10.99
CA HIS A 363 -5.60 22.53 -11.63
C HIS A 363 -6.62 22.00 -12.60
#